data_68b14a8336117ebba855a74260565ae7
#
_entry.id   68b14a8336117ebba855a74260565ae7
#
_cell.length_a   1.000
_cell.length_b   1.000
_cell.length_c   1.000
_cell.angle_alpha   90.00
_cell.angle_beta   90.00
_cell.angle_gamma   90.00
#
_symmetry.space_group_name_H-M   'P 1'
#
loop_
_entity.id
_entity.type
_entity.pdbx_description
1 polymer ?
#
loop_
_entity_poly.entity_id
_entity_poly.type
_entity_poly.pdbx_seq_one_letter_code
_entity_poly.pdbx_strand_id
1 'polypeptide(L)'
;DGVTIYACYRGSILACSLSPWFNHRTDKYGGKTMTERAALTLEVFRRIKEACGQDFLIECQTSATEEGGYTLEDWLTYCKLCEGLVDIFQIRGWDGSYTHVNSHNLHKDAPYNLQFAAAAKARGIKCAFSPVGGFHDPDLIDRFIAEGKCDCVSMARAFICDEHYYDKIKAGHGEDITPCLLCNGCHGSFCAVNPLAGYHHMLDRMFHPTGKKKKIVVIGGGPAGMRAALFGVEQGHTVTLYEKSGALGGQLKFADFVDFKWNLKDYKNWLVREIEKSNVTVHLNTEATPELLKGQGYDVIIAALGSTAKRIPVKGADNAKVYLAEDVFGKEQKLGHNVVVIGGGDTGREAALYLAKAGHKTTLVTRGDVKLFDDPHSKRATELDYENEPNFSYIDNAKTIEVSPNSVTLDVTLNVPKFEGDFGMMFMMMGQKKGAPSVMPDSRPEGFPPRQEPFDPHAAFEEENGEGHKGPGGPPPMPEVDKSKLPHETRIINCDAVVISGGRQALSADAFQDAAPKVVTIGDCFYPEGIRNCNNTAYAAIMQL
;
A
#
# COMPACT_ATOMS: atom_id res chain seq x y z
N ASP A 1 -14.22 30.79 9.94
CA ASP A 1 -12.75 30.82 9.81
C ASP A 1 -12.14 30.06 10.99
N GLY A 2 -10.95 29.46 10.81
CA GLY A 2 -10.30 28.66 11.82
C GLY A 2 -8.83 28.38 11.49
N VAL A 3 -8.17 27.65 12.39
CA VAL A 3 -6.78 27.25 12.24
C VAL A 3 -6.58 25.81 12.69
N THR A 4 -5.75 25.06 11.97
CA THR A 4 -5.28 23.75 12.39
C THR A 4 -3.93 23.88 13.09
N ILE A 5 -3.86 23.47 14.34
CA ILE A 5 -2.65 23.49 15.17
C ILE A 5 -2.02 22.11 15.17
N TYR A 6 -0.75 22.04 14.77
CA TYR A 6 0.00 20.81 14.69
C TYR A 6 0.72 20.49 16.00
N ALA A 7 0.16 19.58 16.77
CA ALA A 7 0.69 19.11 18.06
C ALA A 7 0.88 17.58 18.08
N CYS A 8 1.25 17.01 16.92
CA CYS A 8 1.58 15.60 16.78
C CYS A 8 2.96 15.44 16.13
N TYR A 9 3.55 14.24 16.27
CA TYR A 9 4.89 13.89 15.80
C TYR A 9 6.05 14.68 16.44
N ARG A 10 7.15 13.99 16.64
CA ARG A 10 8.37 14.46 17.34
C ARG A 10 9.10 15.65 16.68
N GLY A 11 8.60 16.24 15.62
CA GLY A 11 9.13 17.45 14.99
C GLY A 11 8.41 18.74 15.37
N SER A 12 7.30 18.65 16.10
CA SER A 12 6.49 19.79 16.51
C SER A 12 6.86 20.25 17.91
N ILE A 13 7.09 21.56 18.10
CA ILE A 13 7.34 22.16 19.42
C ILE A 13 6.20 21.83 20.39
N LEU A 14 4.94 21.86 19.94
CA LEU A 14 3.79 21.59 20.79
C LEU A 14 3.70 20.11 21.16
N ALA A 15 3.97 19.20 20.24
CA ALA A 15 4.05 17.78 20.56
C ALA A 15 5.19 17.49 21.56
N CYS A 16 6.38 18.05 21.30
CA CYS A 16 7.51 17.92 22.21
C CYS A 16 7.21 18.50 23.60
N SER A 17 6.40 19.57 23.70
CA SER A 17 6.02 20.13 25.00
C SER A 17 5.15 19.19 25.84
N LEU A 18 4.31 18.37 25.19
CA LEU A 18 3.44 17.38 25.85
C LEU A 18 4.20 16.11 26.26
N SER A 19 5.28 15.78 25.55
CA SER A 19 6.03 14.55 25.71
C SER A 19 6.95 14.57 26.95
N PRO A 20 6.89 13.57 27.84
CA PRO A 20 7.86 13.43 28.93
C PRO A 20 9.27 13.09 28.44
N TRP A 21 9.41 12.59 27.19
CA TRP A 21 10.70 12.30 26.57
C TRP A 21 11.49 13.56 26.16
N PHE A 22 10.78 14.62 25.77
CA PHE A 22 11.40 15.83 25.22
C PHE A 22 11.28 17.02 26.15
N ASN A 23 10.22 17.07 26.97
CA ASN A 23 9.98 18.19 27.87
C ASN A 23 10.64 17.96 29.24
N HIS A 24 11.91 18.31 29.36
CA HIS A 24 12.66 18.31 30.61
C HIS A 24 12.74 19.69 31.26
N ARG A 25 11.85 20.63 30.88
CA ARG A 25 11.83 21.99 31.43
C ARG A 25 11.41 21.98 32.91
N THR A 26 11.95 22.93 33.64
CA THR A 26 11.66 23.14 35.07
C THR A 26 10.89 24.42 35.32
N ASP A 27 10.57 25.19 34.28
CA ASP A 27 9.75 26.39 34.33
C ASP A 27 8.25 26.07 34.15
N LYS A 28 7.41 27.13 34.03
CA LYS A 28 5.96 27.02 33.91
C LYS A 28 5.47 26.17 32.70
N TYR A 29 6.34 25.79 31.76
CA TYR A 29 6.02 25.00 30.56
C TYR A 29 6.54 23.55 30.63
N GLY A 30 7.05 23.14 31.78
CA GLY A 30 7.53 21.79 32.03
C GLY A 30 6.89 21.14 33.24
N GLY A 31 7.15 19.87 33.46
CA GLY A 31 6.64 19.14 34.62
C GLY A 31 6.51 17.63 34.39
N LYS A 32 6.14 16.94 35.46
CA LYS A 32 6.01 15.47 35.47
C LYS A 32 4.65 15.00 34.98
N THR A 33 3.61 15.81 35.15
CA THR A 33 2.24 15.47 34.80
C THR A 33 1.85 16.05 33.43
N MET A 34 0.86 15.46 32.75
CA MET A 34 0.31 16.03 31.54
C MET A 34 -0.26 17.43 31.75
N THR A 35 -0.89 17.68 32.91
CA THR A 35 -1.43 19.00 33.25
C THR A 35 -0.36 20.09 33.24
N GLU A 36 0.83 19.80 33.78
CA GLU A 36 1.95 20.75 33.80
C GLU A 36 2.52 20.92 32.37
N ARG A 37 2.75 19.83 31.63
CA ARG A 37 3.32 19.89 30.28
C ARG A 37 2.39 20.53 29.24
N ALA A 38 1.08 20.51 29.47
CA ALA A 38 0.08 21.14 28.58
C ALA A 38 0.11 22.68 28.64
N ALA A 39 0.80 23.30 29.58
CA ALA A 39 0.77 24.74 29.77
C ALA A 39 1.07 25.56 28.52
N LEU A 40 2.05 25.12 27.69
CA LEU A 40 2.40 25.83 26.45
C LEU A 40 1.27 25.74 25.41
N THR A 41 0.73 24.58 25.18
CA THR A 41 -0.35 24.38 24.21
C THR A 41 -1.61 25.13 24.60
N LEU A 42 -1.97 25.07 25.87
CA LEU A 42 -3.12 25.81 26.41
C LEU A 42 -2.93 27.33 26.31
N GLU A 43 -1.73 27.86 26.56
CA GLU A 43 -1.45 29.29 26.35
C GLU A 43 -1.60 29.69 24.88
N VAL A 44 -1.10 28.88 23.95
CA VAL A 44 -1.26 29.12 22.51
C VAL A 44 -2.74 29.17 22.12
N PHE A 45 -3.55 28.23 22.56
CA PHE A 45 -4.99 28.20 22.23
C PHE A 45 -5.73 29.41 22.81
N ARG A 46 -5.46 29.79 24.09
CA ARG A 46 -6.05 30.97 24.68
C ARG A 46 -5.71 32.24 23.91
N ARG A 47 -4.45 32.42 23.54
CA ARG A 47 -4.02 33.60 22.78
C ARG A 47 -4.67 33.69 21.40
N ILE A 48 -4.90 32.53 20.75
CA ILE A 48 -5.62 32.49 19.48
C ILE A 48 -7.09 32.93 19.70
N LYS A 49 -7.78 32.36 20.71
CA LYS A 49 -9.16 32.75 21.04
C LYS A 49 -9.27 34.21 21.45
N GLU A 50 -8.28 34.75 22.20
CA GLU A 50 -8.21 36.15 22.56
C GLU A 50 -8.03 37.08 21.34
N ALA A 51 -7.17 36.70 20.40
CA ALA A 51 -6.85 37.52 19.24
C ALA A 51 -7.90 37.43 18.12
N CYS A 52 -8.50 36.26 17.93
CA CYS A 52 -9.38 35.99 16.79
C CYS A 52 -10.87 35.90 17.17
N GLY A 53 -11.21 35.88 18.46
CA GLY A 53 -12.57 35.71 18.97
C GLY A 53 -12.86 34.27 19.41
N GLN A 54 -13.85 34.13 20.30
CA GLN A 54 -14.21 32.84 20.90
C GLN A 54 -14.78 31.85 19.87
N ASP A 55 -15.42 32.33 18.82
CA ASP A 55 -16.02 31.54 17.74
C ASP A 55 -15.01 31.13 16.65
N PHE A 56 -13.74 31.59 16.73
CA PHE A 56 -12.70 31.19 15.81
C PHE A 56 -12.32 29.73 16.04
N LEU A 57 -12.53 28.87 15.05
CA LEU A 57 -12.36 27.43 15.17
C LEU A 57 -10.89 27.03 15.35
N ILE A 58 -10.61 26.21 16.35
CA ILE A 58 -9.29 25.59 16.57
C ILE A 58 -9.43 24.08 16.41
N GLU A 59 -8.81 23.53 15.35
CA GLU A 59 -8.56 22.11 15.20
C GLU A 59 -7.15 21.80 15.74
N CYS A 60 -7.02 20.84 16.66
CA CYS A 60 -5.73 20.39 17.17
C CYS A 60 -5.41 18.99 16.67
N GLN A 61 -4.36 18.85 15.87
CA GLN A 61 -3.82 17.55 15.51
C GLN A 61 -2.96 17.01 16.65
N THR A 62 -3.29 15.82 17.16
CA THR A 62 -2.60 15.22 18.31
C THR A 62 -2.46 13.71 18.17
N SER A 63 -1.48 13.13 18.85
CA SER A 63 -1.38 11.70 19.08
C SER A 63 -2.07 11.35 20.41
N ALA A 64 -2.78 10.22 20.44
CA ALA A 64 -3.47 9.80 21.66
C ALA A 64 -2.57 9.05 22.64
N THR A 65 -1.45 8.53 22.16
CA THR A 65 -0.43 7.83 22.98
C THR A 65 0.96 8.11 22.43
N GLU A 66 1.98 7.92 23.27
CA GLU A 66 3.38 7.97 22.87
C GLU A 66 4.11 6.77 23.49
N GLU A 67 4.73 5.92 22.68
CA GLU A 67 5.48 4.77 23.18
C GLU A 67 6.58 5.20 24.14
N GLY A 68 6.56 4.64 25.36
CA GLY A 68 7.46 5.03 26.45
C GLY A 68 7.27 6.47 26.97
N GLY A 69 6.31 7.21 26.43
CA GLY A 69 5.98 8.58 26.82
C GLY A 69 4.66 8.69 27.57
N TYR A 70 3.73 9.49 27.06
CA TYR A 70 2.43 9.68 27.72
C TYR A 70 1.42 8.59 27.30
N THR A 71 0.53 8.26 28.22
CA THR A 71 -0.51 7.23 28.07
C THR A 71 -1.81 7.80 27.51
N LEU A 72 -2.77 6.91 27.18
CA LEU A 72 -4.13 7.30 26.82
C LEU A 72 -4.79 8.16 27.93
N GLU A 73 -4.60 7.82 29.21
CA GLU A 73 -5.15 8.59 30.32
C GLU A 73 -4.56 10.00 30.41
N ASP A 74 -3.27 10.14 30.12
CA ASP A 74 -2.64 11.46 30.01
C ASP A 74 -3.26 12.29 28.88
N TRP A 75 -3.47 11.67 27.69
CA TRP A 75 -4.08 12.35 26.57
C TRP A 75 -5.55 12.73 26.85
N LEU A 76 -6.33 11.86 27.48
CA LEU A 76 -7.71 12.18 27.90
C LEU A 76 -7.73 13.35 28.90
N THR A 77 -6.75 13.41 29.80
CA THR A 77 -6.55 14.56 30.70
C THR A 77 -6.26 15.83 29.91
N TYR A 78 -5.38 15.76 28.91
CA TYR A 78 -5.08 16.88 28.01
C TYR A 78 -6.33 17.37 27.25
N CYS A 79 -7.10 16.46 26.65
CA CYS A 79 -8.34 16.82 25.97
C CYS A 79 -9.33 17.52 26.92
N LYS A 80 -9.43 17.06 28.16
CA LYS A 80 -10.29 17.70 29.19
C LYS A 80 -9.85 19.10 29.52
N LEU A 81 -8.54 19.36 29.62
CA LEU A 81 -7.98 20.69 29.87
C LEU A 81 -8.23 21.66 28.68
N CYS A 82 -8.41 21.14 27.49
CA CYS A 82 -8.63 21.92 26.28
C CYS A 82 -10.12 22.25 26.00
N GLU A 83 -11.05 21.75 26.82
CA GLU A 83 -12.50 22.08 26.66
C GLU A 83 -12.72 23.60 26.69
N GLY A 84 -13.50 24.09 25.71
CA GLY A 84 -13.74 25.53 25.53
C GLY A 84 -12.61 26.30 24.84
N LEU A 85 -11.49 25.64 24.53
CA LEU A 85 -10.38 26.20 23.75
C LEU A 85 -10.20 25.53 22.40
N VAL A 86 -10.27 24.21 22.36
CA VAL A 86 -10.16 23.39 21.14
C VAL A 86 -11.55 22.91 20.76
N ASP A 87 -11.91 23.11 19.51
CA ASP A 87 -13.22 22.72 18.97
C ASP A 87 -13.17 21.28 18.44
N ILE A 88 -12.08 20.90 17.73
CA ILE A 88 -11.92 19.59 17.11
C ILE A 88 -10.54 19.02 17.45
N PHE A 89 -10.49 17.78 17.93
CA PHE A 89 -9.26 16.99 17.96
C PHE A 89 -9.17 16.08 16.75
N GLN A 90 -8.19 16.34 15.89
CA GLN A 90 -7.81 15.40 14.82
C GLN A 90 -6.81 14.40 15.40
N ILE A 91 -7.24 13.15 15.56
CA ILE A 91 -6.44 12.11 16.20
C ILE A 91 -5.59 11.43 15.16
N ARG A 92 -4.30 11.63 15.25
CA ARG A 92 -3.28 10.93 14.48
C ARG A 92 -2.58 9.96 15.42
N GLY A 93 -2.77 8.66 15.25
CA GLY A 93 -2.06 7.71 16.07
C GLY A 93 -0.58 7.76 15.75
N TRP A 94 0.23 7.89 16.74
CA TRP A 94 1.63 7.57 16.71
C TRP A 94 2.07 7.11 18.09
N ASP A 95 2.53 5.89 18.15
CA ASP A 95 3.08 5.29 19.36
C ASP A 95 4.61 5.31 19.40
N GLY A 96 5.26 6.05 18.51
CA GLY A 96 6.73 6.06 18.37
C GLY A 96 7.23 5.22 17.20
N SER A 97 6.44 4.28 16.71
CA SER A 97 6.73 3.59 15.47
C SER A 97 5.93 4.21 14.32
N TYR A 98 6.59 4.63 13.26
CA TYR A 98 5.97 5.18 12.04
C TYR A 98 4.89 4.28 11.43
N THR A 99 4.76 3.10 11.95
CA THR A 99 4.12 1.96 11.33
C THR A 99 2.70 1.70 11.80
N HIS A 100 2.36 1.99 13.07
CA HIS A 100 1.03 1.65 13.59
C HIS A 100 -0.12 2.46 13.00
N VAL A 101 0.15 3.65 12.51
CA VAL A 101 -0.91 4.62 12.21
C VAL A 101 -1.47 4.51 10.82
N ASN A 102 -0.65 4.16 9.85
CA ASN A 102 -1.02 4.30 8.44
C ASN A 102 -1.32 2.96 7.76
N SER A 103 -0.87 1.86 8.31
CA SER A 103 -0.96 0.54 7.70
C SER A 103 -1.99 -0.39 8.34
N HIS A 104 -2.53 -0.05 9.53
CA HIS A 104 -3.27 -1.00 10.35
C HIS A 104 -4.76 -0.95 10.14
N ASN A 105 -5.18 -1.28 8.95
CA ASN A 105 -6.53 -1.77 8.78
C ASN A 105 -6.50 -3.24 8.38
N LEU A 106 -5.88 -4.05 9.19
CA LEU A 106 -6.06 -5.50 9.13
C LEU A 106 -7.55 -5.85 9.28
N HIS A 107 -8.28 -5.02 10.01
CA HIS A 107 -9.72 -5.14 10.19
C HIS A 107 -10.43 -3.93 9.57
N LYS A 108 -11.18 -4.18 8.51
CA LYS A 108 -11.98 -3.16 7.81
C LYS A 108 -12.86 -2.36 8.78
N ASP A 109 -13.44 -3.05 9.78
CA ASP A 109 -14.42 -2.53 10.72
C ASP A 109 -13.83 -1.84 11.96
N ALA A 110 -12.50 -1.79 12.08
CA ALA A 110 -11.81 -1.26 13.26
C ALA A 110 -10.61 -0.37 12.90
N PRO A 111 -10.85 0.84 12.31
CA PRO A 111 -9.80 1.81 12.10
C PRO A 111 -9.09 2.14 13.42
N TYR A 112 -7.76 2.05 13.43
CA TYR A 112 -6.96 2.11 14.67
C TYR A 112 -7.26 3.32 15.54
N ASN A 113 -7.36 4.51 14.97
CA ASN A 113 -7.57 5.74 15.73
C ASN A 113 -9.00 5.94 16.23
N LEU A 114 -9.95 5.15 15.74
CA LEU A 114 -11.35 5.23 16.19
C LEU A 114 -11.50 4.91 17.67
N GLN A 115 -10.70 3.97 18.21
CA GLN A 115 -10.75 3.60 19.63
C GLN A 115 -10.45 4.77 20.56
N PHE A 116 -9.55 5.67 20.16
CA PHE A 116 -9.19 6.84 20.97
C PHE A 116 -10.29 7.90 20.98
N ALA A 117 -10.91 8.15 19.82
CA ALA A 117 -12.09 9.02 19.74
C ALA A 117 -13.22 8.46 20.61
N ALA A 118 -13.51 7.17 20.50
CA ALA A 118 -14.54 6.50 21.29
C ALA A 118 -14.25 6.59 22.80
N ALA A 119 -13.00 6.42 23.23
CA ALA A 119 -12.60 6.57 24.62
C ALA A 119 -12.82 8.00 25.15
N ALA A 120 -12.48 9.01 24.35
CA ALA A 120 -12.70 10.41 24.73
C ALA A 120 -14.20 10.75 24.83
N LYS A 121 -15.02 10.28 23.89
CA LYS A 121 -16.47 10.46 23.94
C LYS A 121 -17.11 9.72 25.13
N ALA A 122 -16.67 8.49 25.42
CA ALA A 122 -17.12 7.75 26.59
C ALA A 122 -16.77 8.43 27.93
N ARG A 123 -15.65 9.20 27.94
CA ARG A 123 -15.25 10.02 29.10
C ARG A 123 -16.08 11.30 29.23
N GLY A 124 -16.94 11.63 28.27
CA GLY A 124 -17.80 12.81 28.26
C GLY A 124 -17.04 14.12 27.97
N ILE A 125 -15.91 14.05 27.28
CA ILE A 125 -15.17 15.21 26.80
C ILE A 125 -15.96 15.90 25.69
N LYS A 126 -16.11 17.23 25.77
CA LYS A 126 -17.03 18.02 24.95
C LYS A 126 -16.43 18.57 23.65
N CYS A 127 -15.20 18.28 23.33
CA CYS A 127 -14.63 18.60 22.04
C CYS A 127 -15.16 17.61 20.97
N ALA A 128 -15.18 18.01 19.71
CA ALA A 128 -15.40 17.07 18.61
C ALA A 128 -14.15 16.24 18.33
N PHE A 129 -14.33 14.98 17.89
CA PHE A 129 -13.23 14.07 17.61
C PHE A 129 -13.28 13.58 16.18
N SER A 130 -12.16 13.79 15.46
CA SER A 130 -11.94 13.43 14.07
C SER A 130 -10.75 12.47 13.94
N PRO A 131 -10.94 11.15 14.09
CA PRO A 131 -9.86 10.19 13.90
C PRO A 131 -9.40 10.12 12.44
N VAL A 132 -8.08 9.92 12.24
CA VAL A 132 -7.43 9.79 10.93
C VAL A 132 -7.03 8.33 10.68
N GLY A 133 -7.09 7.90 9.43
CA GLY A 133 -6.48 6.66 8.97
C GLY A 133 -7.43 5.48 8.88
N GLY A 134 -7.46 4.90 7.68
CA GLY A 134 -8.22 3.71 7.37
C GLY A 134 -9.69 3.93 7.01
N PHE A 135 -10.18 5.13 7.08
CA PHE A 135 -11.53 5.46 6.66
C PHE A 135 -11.59 5.57 5.13
N HIS A 136 -12.50 4.82 4.51
CA HIS A 136 -12.69 4.81 3.06
C HIS A 136 -14.09 4.31 2.64
N ASP A 137 -14.80 3.59 3.52
CA ASP A 137 -16.13 3.05 3.29
C ASP A 137 -17.16 4.00 3.95
N PRO A 138 -18.05 4.65 3.16
CA PRO A 138 -18.98 5.64 3.69
C PRO A 138 -20.00 5.04 4.67
N ASP A 139 -20.47 3.81 4.43
CA ASP A 139 -21.47 3.17 5.30
C ASP A 139 -20.86 2.85 6.68
N LEU A 140 -19.60 2.46 6.71
CA LEU A 140 -18.88 2.26 7.97
C LEU A 140 -18.66 3.58 8.72
N ILE A 141 -18.34 4.65 8.00
CA ILE A 141 -18.16 5.99 8.59
C ILE A 141 -19.46 6.46 9.22
N ASP A 142 -20.58 6.37 8.49
CA ASP A 142 -21.90 6.75 8.99
C ASP A 142 -22.30 5.92 10.22
N ARG A 143 -22.01 4.64 10.23
CA ARG A 143 -22.21 3.75 11.39
C ARG A 143 -21.41 4.21 12.60
N PHE A 144 -20.12 4.52 12.45
CA PHE A 144 -19.28 4.96 13.57
C PHE A 144 -19.74 6.28 14.17
N ILE A 145 -20.20 7.22 13.34
CA ILE A 145 -20.76 8.49 13.79
C ILE A 145 -22.11 8.25 14.51
N ALA A 146 -22.98 7.43 13.92
CA ALA A 146 -24.29 7.09 14.52
C ALA A 146 -24.16 6.36 15.87
N GLU A 147 -23.15 5.50 16.01
CA GLU A 147 -22.82 4.83 17.28
C GLU A 147 -22.15 5.78 18.30
N GLY A 148 -21.89 7.04 17.97
CA GLY A 148 -21.26 8.01 18.82
C GLY A 148 -19.78 7.75 19.10
N LYS A 149 -19.08 6.99 18.24
CA LYS A 149 -17.65 6.69 18.39
C LYS A 149 -16.74 7.85 17.98
N CYS A 150 -17.22 8.70 17.06
CA CYS A 150 -16.55 9.93 16.63
C CYS A 150 -17.61 10.93 16.17
N ASP A 151 -17.21 12.18 15.92
CA ASP A 151 -18.11 13.23 15.42
C ASP A 151 -17.99 13.42 13.92
N CYS A 152 -16.78 13.22 13.39
CA CYS A 152 -16.43 13.22 11.98
C CYS A 152 -15.19 12.37 11.77
N VAL A 153 -14.73 12.24 10.52
CA VAL A 153 -13.48 11.53 10.20
C VAL A 153 -12.60 12.39 9.31
N SER A 154 -11.28 12.26 9.46
CA SER A 154 -10.31 12.92 8.59
C SER A 154 -9.73 11.92 7.59
N MET A 155 -9.89 12.21 6.31
CA MET A 155 -9.47 11.35 5.20
C MET A 155 -8.63 12.13 4.19
N ALA A 156 -7.58 11.47 3.66
CA ALA A 156 -6.82 11.97 2.52
C ALA A 156 -6.73 10.92 1.40
N ARG A 157 -6.31 9.71 1.76
CA ARG A 157 -6.00 8.64 0.78
C ARG A 157 -7.21 8.22 -0.06
N ALA A 158 -8.42 8.21 0.50
CA ALA A 158 -9.65 7.90 -0.24
C ALA A 158 -9.91 8.95 -1.33
N PHE A 159 -9.73 10.24 -1.04
CA PHE A 159 -9.85 11.33 -2.01
C PHE A 159 -8.73 11.35 -3.06
N ILE A 160 -7.52 10.93 -2.71
CA ILE A 160 -6.43 10.75 -3.68
C ILE A 160 -6.76 9.59 -4.65
N CYS A 161 -7.40 8.56 -4.12
CA CYS A 161 -7.79 7.38 -4.89
C CYS A 161 -8.97 7.67 -5.82
N ASP A 162 -9.96 8.43 -5.33
CA ASP A 162 -11.17 8.83 -6.05
C ASP A 162 -11.48 10.31 -5.77
N GLU A 163 -11.19 11.18 -6.71
CA GLU A 163 -11.42 12.62 -6.57
C GLU A 163 -12.91 12.99 -6.49
N HIS A 164 -13.79 12.12 -7.01
CA HIS A 164 -15.25 12.27 -6.96
C HIS A 164 -15.89 11.56 -5.76
N TYR A 165 -15.10 11.16 -4.76
CA TYR A 165 -15.56 10.42 -3.58
C TYR A 165 -16.79 11.06 -2.94
N TYR A 166 -16.72 12.35 -2.63
CA TYR A 166 -17.81 13.08 -1.99
C TYR A 166 -19.03 13.25 -2.90
N ASP A 167 -18.82 13.54 -4.18
CA ASP A 167 -19.89 13.71 -5.16
C ASP A 167 -20.68 12.42 -5.34
N LYS A 168 -20.00 11.28 -5.35
CA LYS A 168 -20.64 9.96 -5.42
C LYS A 168 -21.51 9.68 -4.19
N ILE A 169 -21.01 9.95 -2.99
CA ILE A 169 -21.82 9.83 -1.76
C ILE A 169 -23.05 10.73 -1.83
N LYS A 170 -22.87 12.00 -2.17
CA LYS A 170 -23.96 12.98 -2.25
C LYS A 170 -25.02 12.58 -3.28
N ALA A 171 -24.64 11.91 -4.35
CA ALA A 171 -25.54 11.37 -5.36
C ALA A 171 -26.22 10.04 -4.96
N GLY A 172 -25.84 9.44 -3.83
CA GLY A 172 -26.34 8.13 -3.39
C GLY A 172 -25.67 6.94 -4.09
N HIS A 173 -24.49 7.14 -4.67
CA HIS A 173 -23.70 6.14 -5.42
C HIS A 173 -22.42 5.77 -4.69
N GLY A 174 -22.48 5.51 -3.38
CA GLY A 174 -21.34 5.13 -2.56
C GLY A 174 -20.64 3.86 -3.05
N GLU A 175 -21.38 2.93 -3.66
CA GLU A 175 -20.84 1.70 -4.25
C GLU A 175 -19.95 1.92 -5.47
N ASP A 176 -20.02 3.09 -6.12
CA ASP A 176 -19.20 3.44 -7.29
C ASP A 176 -17.86 4.07 -6.90
N ILE A 177 -17.64 4.32 -5.61
CA ILE A 177 -16.37 4.85 -5.11
C ILE A 177 -15.26 3.84 -5.37
N THR A 178 -14.19 4.33 -5.98
CA THR A 178 -12.98 3.55 -6.19
C THR A 178 -12.30 3.26 -4.85
N PRO A 179 -12.19 2.00 -4.39
CA PRO A 179 -11.68 1.70 -3.06
C PRO A 179 -10.17 1.92 -2.97
N CYS A 180 -9.76 2.66 -1.94
CA CYS A 180 -8.35 2.85 -1.61
C CYS A 180 -7.74 1.54 -1.08
N LEU A 181 -6.61 1.11 -1.64
CA LEU A 181 -5.89 -0.10 -1.20
C LEU A 181 -5.14 0.05 0.12
N LEU A 182 -5.06 1.24 0.68
CA LEU A 182 -4.27 1.55 1.88
C LEU A 182 -2.77 1.18 1.75
N CYS A 183 -2.28 1.12 0.52
CA CYS A 183 -0.91 0.71 0.19
C CYS A 183 0.15 1.78 0.51
N ASN A 184 -0.25 2.97 0.97
CA ASN A 184 0.62 4.10 1.30
C ASN A 184 1.49 4.65 0.14
N GLY A 185 1.31 4.18 -1.09
CA GLY A 185 2.04 4.68 -2.26
C GLY A 185 1.95 6.20 -2.46
N CYS A 186 0.85 6.81 -2.00
CA CYS A 186 0.67 8.27 -2.07
C CYS A 186 1.66 9.08 -1.22
N HIS A 187 2.36 8.48 -0.25
CA HIS A 187 3.49 9.10 0.44
C HIS A 187 4.68 9.34 -0.52
N GLY A 188 4.81 8.54 -1.59
CA GLY A 188 5.77 8.73 -2.68
C GLY A 188 5.20 9.50 -3.87
N SER A 189 4.11 10.26 -3.68
CA SER A 189 3.46 11.10 -4.70
C SER A 189 2.80 10.34 -5.85
N PHE A 190 2.37 9.09 -5.64
CA PHE A 190 1.60 8.32 -6.61
C PHE A 190 0.48 7.52 -5.93
N CYS A 191 -0.55 7.15 -6.68
CA CYS A 191 -1.57 6.21 -6.20
C CYS A 191 -1.50 4.91 -7.01
N ALA A 192 -1.61 3.77 -6.32
CA ALA A 192 -1.61 2.47 -6.99
C ALA A 192 -2.88 2.21 -7.82
N VAL A 193 -3.97 2.91 -7.53
CA VAL A 193 -5.27 2.74 -8.19
C VAL A 193 -5.60 3.87 -9.15
N ASN A 194 -5.34 5.12 -8.75
CA ASN A 194 -5.57 6.30 -9.56
C ASN A 194 -4.28 6.69 -10.30
N PRO A 195 -4.15 6.40 -11.61
CA PRO A 195 -2.95 6.73 -12.37
C PRO A 195 -2.76 8.24 -12.56
N LEU A 196 -3.79 9.05 -12.30
CA LEU A 196 -3.77 10.50 -12.45
C LEU A 196 -3.31 11.24 -11.21
N ALA A 197 -3.25 10.58 -10.06
CA ALA A 197 -2.86 11.21 -8.80
C ALA A 197 -1.49 11.88 -8.93
N GLY A 198 -1.46 13.21 -8.75
CA GLY A 198 -0.26 14.03 -8.89
C GLY A 198 0.06 14.49 -10.33
N TYR A 199 -0.62 13.97 -11.35
CA TYR A 199 -0.32 14.24 -12.76
C TYR A 199 -1.38 15.06 -13.51
N HIS A 200 -2.50 15.43 -12.90
CA HIS A 200 -3.60 16.15 -13.55
C HIS A 200 -3.14 17.39 -14.34
N HIS A 201 -2.20 18.17 -13.80
CA HIS A 201 -1.66 19.36 -14.44
C HIS A 201 -0.78 19.07 -15.67
N MET A 202 -0.44 17.82 -15.91
CA MET A 202 0.42 17.38 -17.02
C MET A 202 -0.34 16.62 -18.10
N LEU A 203 -1.59 16.24 -17.87
CA LEU A 203 -2.35 15.35 -18.77
C LEU A 203 -2.40 15.85 -20.21
N ASP A 204 -2.71 17.14 -20.41
CA ASP A 204 -2.77 17.77 -21.74
C ASP A 204 -1.41 17.75 -22.48
N ARG A 205 -0.32 17.54 -21.74
CA ARG A 205 1.04 17.46 -22.29
C ARG A 205 1.51 16.02 -22.52
N MET A 206 0.97 15.10 -21.76
CA MET A 206 1.37 13.68 -21.80
C MET A 206 0.56 12.89 -22.82
N PHE A 207 -0.71 13.24 -23.01
CA PHE A 207 -1.62 12.48 -23.84
C PHE A 207 -2.35 13.37 -24.84
N HIS A 208 -2.33 12.95 -26.10
CA HIS A 208 -3.01 13.61 -27.21
C HIS A 208 -3.95 12.59 -27.88
N PRO A 209 -5.12 12.30 -27.28
CA PRO A 209 -6.03 11.31 -27.87
C PRO A 209 -6.39 11.71 -29.29
N THR A 210 -6.34 10.75 -30.21
CA THR A 210 -6.58 11.01 -31.65
C THR A 210 -8.04 11.38 -31.93
N GLY A 211 -8.94 11.21 -30.98
CA GLY A 211 -10.38 11.43 -31.11
C GLY A 211 -11.09 10.39 -32.01
N LYS A 212 -10.36 9.43 -32.58
CA LYS A 212 -10.92 8.39 -33.45
C LYS A 212 -11.37 7.19 -32.61
N LYS A 213 -12.64 6.83 -32.73
CA LYS A 213 -13.15 5.61 -32.10
C LYS A 213 -12.50 4.39 -32.72
N LYS A 214 -12.06 3.45 -31.88
CA LYS A 214 -11.41 2.22 -32.27
C LYS A 214 -12.18 1.01 -31.77
N LYS A 215 -12.02 -0.11 -32.43
CA LYS A 215 -12.48 -1.42 -31.99
C LYS A 215 -11.32 -2.14 -31.29
N ILE A 216 -11.40 -2.24 -29.98
CA ILE A 216 -10.34 -2.77 -29.11
C ILE A 216 -10.74 -4.15 -28.62
N VAL A 217 -9.80 -5.08 -28.62
CA VAL A 217 -9.92 -6.34 -27.88
C VAL A 217 -8.92 -6.36 -26.74
N VAL A 218 -9.41 -6.70 -25.54
CA VAL A 218 -8.59 -6.91 -24.33
C VAL A 218 -8.52 -8.40 -24.06
N ILE A 219 -7.32 -8.94 -23.89
CA ILE A 219 -7.10 -10.35 -23.60
C ILE A 219 -6.64 -10.50 -22.16
N GLY A 220 -7.52 -11.09 -21.33
CA GLY A 220 -7.31 -11.31 -19.90
C GLY A 220 -8.15 -10.39 -19.02
N GLY A 221 -8.97 -10.99 -18.16
CA GLY A 221 -9.90 -10.34 -17.23
C GLY A 221 -9.30 -10.08 -15.83
N GLY A 222 -7.99 -9.93 -15.75
CA GLY A 222 -7.30 -9.46 -14.54
C GLY A 222 -7.42 -7.95 -14.33
N PRO A 223 -6.83 -7.38 -13.26
CA PRO A 223 -6.97 -5.96 -12.94
C PRO A 223 -6.51 -5.05 -14.09
N ALA A 224 -5.40 -5.36 -14.76
CA ALA A 224 -4.92 -4.57 -15.89
C ALA A 224 -5.90 -4.58 -17.06
N GLY A 225 -6.43 -5.76 -17.42
CA GLY A 225 -7.39 -5.89 -18.53
C GLY A 225 -8.72 -5.21 -18.23
N MET A 226 -9.26 -5.38 -17.02
CA MET A 226 -10.49 -4.70 -16.61
C MET A 226 -10.32 -3.18 -16.64
N ARG A 227 -9.21 -2.64 -16.12
CA ARG A 227 -8.94 -1.19 -16.16
C ARG A 227 -8.78 -0.67 -17.59
N ALA A 228 -8.07 -1.38 -18.44
CA ALA A 228 -7.95 -0.99 -19.86
C ALA A 228 -9.30 -1.01 -20.57
N ALA A 229 -10.15 -2.00 -20.27
CA ALA A 229 -11.48 -2.07 -20.85
C ALA A 229 -12.37 -0.89 -20.40
N LEU A 230 -12.36 -0.53 -19.11
CA LEU A 230 -13.08 0.62 -18.57
C LEU A 230 -12.58 1.93 -19.18
N PHE A 231 -11.28 2.20 -19.16
CA PHE A 231 -10.72 3.40 -19.79
C PHE A 231 -11.05 3.45 -21.30
N GLY A 232 -11.06 2.29 -21.97
CA GLY A 232 -11.39 2.22 -23.39
C GLY A 232 -12.82 2.70 -23.69
N VAL A 233 -13.82 2.23 -22.92
CA VAL A 233 -15.22 2.69 -23.11
C VAL A 233 -15.42 4.13 -22.65
N GLU A 234 -14.73 4.60 -21.59
CA GLU A 234 -14.72 6.01 -21.16
C GLU A 234 -14.22 6.95 -22.27
N GLN A 235 -13.21 6.51 -23.06
CA GLN A 235 -12.73 7.25 -24.23
C GLN A 235 -13.61 7.05 -25.48
N GLY A 236 -14.73 6.32 -25.36
CA GLY A 236 -15.69 6.11 -26.43
C GLY A 236 -15.32 5.05 -27.45
N HIS A 237 -14.35 4.19 -27.14
CA HIS A 237 -14.00 3.04 -27.98
C HIS A 237 -15.02 1.90 -27.82
N THR A 238 -15.07 1.00 -28.82
CA THR A 238 -15.81 -0.27 -28.70
C THR A 238 -14.86 -1.34 -28.17
N VAL A 239 -15.17 -1.90 -26.98
CA VAL A 239 -14.26 -2.80 -26.27
C VAL A 239 -14.87 -4.18 -26.09
N THR A 240 -14.12 -5.22 -26.45
CA THR A 240 -14.41 -6.62 -26.18
C THR A 240 -13.33 -7.18 -25.26
N LEU A 241 -13.70 -7.87 -24.19
CA LEU A 241 -12.80 -8.49 -23.23
C LEU A 241 -12.99 -10.01 -23.25
N TYR A 242 -11.90 -10.74 -23.45
CA TYR A 242 -11.87 -12.21 -23.36
C TYR A 242 -11.16 -12.65 -22.08
N GLU A 243 -11.79 -13.54 -21.32
CA GLU A 243 -11.23 -14.19 -20.13
C GLU A 243 -11.38 -15.72 -20.25
N LYS A 244 -10.26 -16.44 -20.13
CA LYS A 244 -10.25 -17.91 -20.27
C LYS A 244 -10.95 -18.65 -19.14
N SER A 245 -11.00 -18.04 -17.95
CA SER A 245 -11.69 -18.62 -16.79
C SER A 245 -13.15 -18.17 -16.71
N GLY A 246 -13.93 -18.82 -15.84
CA GLY A 246 -15.34 -18.52 -15.63
C GLY A 246 -15.62 -17.25 -14.83
N ALA A 247 -14.60 -16.48 -14.41
CA ALA A 247 -14.78 -15.29 -13.61
C ALA A 247 -13.65 -14.28 -13.83
N LEU A 248 -13.98 -12.99 -13.82
CA LEU A 248 -13.03 -11.87 -13.79
C LEU A 248 -12.25 -11.83 -12.47
N GLY A 249 -11.16 -11.06 -12.44
CA GLY A 249 -10.35 -10.79 -11.23
C GLY A 249 -8.89 -11.24 -11.35
N GLY A 250 -8.56 -12.18 -12.24
CA GLY A 250 -7.18 -12.66 -12.45
C GLY A 250 -6.52 -13.09 -11.13
N GLN A 251 -5.31 -12.60 -10.90
CA GLN A 251 -4.55 -12.90 -9.67
C GLN A 251 -5.23 -12.40 -8.39
N LEU A 252 -6.04 -11.33 -8.44
CA LEU A 252 -6.73 -10.82 -7.24
C LEU A 252 -7.76 -11.78 -6.65
N LYS A 253 -8.08 -12.89 -7.32
CA LYS A 253 -9.00 -13.92 -6.79
C LYS A 253 -8.49 -14.55 -5.49
N PHE A 254 -7.18 -14.53 -5.21
CA PHE A 254 -6.65 -15.04 -3.95
C PHE A 254 -7.21 -14.27 -2.73
N ALA A 255 -7.53 -12.99 -2.90
CA ALA A 255 -8.07 -12.16 -1.82
C ALA A 255 -9.48 -12.60 -1.36
N ASP A 256 -10.14 -13.50 -2.09
CA ASP A 256 -11.41 -14.10 -1.63
C ASP A 256 -11.20 -15.06 -0.46
N PHE A 257 -9.99 -15.58 -0.30
CA PHE A 257 -9.60 -16.55 0.73
C PHE A 257 -8.77 -15.94 1.87
N VAL A 258 -8.25 -14.71 1.69
CA VAL A 258 -7.29 -14.08 2.61
C VAL A 258 -7.93 -12.87 3.28
N ASP A 259 -8.48 -13.04 4.48
CA ASP A 259 -9.27 -12.03 5.19
C ASP A 259 -8.50 -10.72 5.44
N PHE A 260 -7.21 -10.81 5.75
CA PHE A 260 -6.38 -9.63 5.97
C PHE A 260 -6.01 -8.88 4.66
N LYS A 261 -6.50 -9.36 3.50
CA LYS A 261 -6.41 -8.68 2.19
C LYS A 261 -7.77 -8.20 1.68
N TRP A 262 -8.68 -7.88 2.59
CA TRP A 262 -10.01 -7.38 2.29
C TRP A 262 -10.01 -6.16 1.34
N ASN A 263 -9.01 -5.29 1.43
CA ASN A 263 -8.84 -4.14 0.54
C ASN A 263 -8.62 -4.55 -0.93
N LEU A 264 -7.87 -5.62 -1.19
CA LEU A 264 -7.70 -6.18 -2.53
C LEU A 264 -8.97 -6.87 -3.03
N LYS A 265 -9.70 -7.53 -2.13
CA LYS A 265 -11.02 -8.12 -2.43
C LYS A 265 -12.04 -7.04 -2.79
N ASP A 266 -12.09 -5.96 -2.03
CA ASP A 266 -12.98 -4.83 -2.31
C ASP A 266 -12.66 -4.20 -3.68
N TYR A 267 -11.38 -3.99 -3.99
CA TYR A 267 -10.94 -3.47 -5.28
C TYR A 267 -11.28 -4.41 -6.44
N LYS A 268 -11.05 -5.71 -6.29
CA LYS A 268 -11.45 -6.70 -7.29
C LYS A 268 -12.96 -6.66 -7.52
N ASN A 269 -13.75 -6.66 -6.45
CA ASN A 269 -15.20 -6.67 -6.55
C ASN A 269 -15.73 -5.36 -7.18
N TRP A 270 -15.13 -4.23 -6.85
CA TRP A 270 -15.42 -2.95 -7.50
C TRP A 270 -15.14 -3.01 -9.01
N LEU A 271 -13.97 -3.50 -9.43
CA LEU A 271 -13.63 -3.65 -10.85
C LEU A 271 -14.64 -4.53 -11.60
N VAL A 272 -15.06 -5.63 -11.00
CA VAL A 272 -16.06 -6.53 -11.61
C VAL A 272 -17.39 -5.80 -11.79
N ARG A 273 -17.88 -5.10 -10.76
CA ARG A 273 -19.12 -4.31 -10.84
C ARG A 273 -19.05 -3.22 -11.91
N GLU A 274 -17.93 -2.50 -11.99
CA GLU A 274 -17.76 -1.46 -13.01
C GLU A 274 -17.76 -2.04 -14.43
N ILE A 275 -17.15 -3.21 -14.64
CA ILE A 275 -17.24 -3.92 -15.92
C ILE A 275 -18.71 -4.31 -16.22
N GLU A 276 -19.44 -4.85 -15.25
CA GLU A 276 -20.84 -5.25 -15.41
C GLU A 276 -21.77 -4.07 -15.73
N LYS A 277 -21.50 -2.90 -15.18
CA LYS A 277 -22.23 -1.64 -15.45
C LYS A 277 -21.85 -1.00 -16.80
N SER A 278 -20.67 -1.35 -17.33
CA SER A 278 -20.10 -0.71 -18.52
C SER A 278 -20.65 -1.30 -19.84
N ASN A 279 -20.30 -0.63 -20.95
CA ASN A 279 -20.58 -1.13 -22.30
C ASN A 279 -19.50 -2.09 -22.84
N VAL A 280 -18.71 -2.73 -21.97
CA VAL A 280 -17.72 -3.72 -22.37
C VAL A 280 -18.41 -5.03 -22.71
N THR A 281 -18.13 -5.59 -23.90
CA THR A 281 -18.59 -6.95 -24.25
C THR A 281 -17.65 -7.97 -23.63
N VAL A 282 -18.12 -8.80 -22.70
CA VAL A 282 -17.29 -9.77 -21.96
C VAL A 282 -17.57 -11.20 -22.43
N HIS A 283 -16.51 -11.93 -22.73
CA HIS A 283 -16.54 -13.37 -23.03
C HIS A 283 -15.75 -14.14 -21.97
N LEU A 284 -16.46 -14.75 -21.04
CA LEU A 284 -15.89 -15.67 -20.04
C LEU A 284 -15.75 -17.09 -20.63
N ASN A 285 -14.96 -17.94 -19.95
CA ASN A 285 -14.66 -19.32 -20.40
C ASN A 285 -14.15 -19.38 -21.84
N THR A 286 -13.51 -18.32 -22.33
CA THR A 286 -13.08 -18.17 -23.71
C THR A 286 -11.63 -17.75 -23.77
N GLU A 287 -10.75 -18.68 -24.11
CA GLU A 287 -9.35 -18.37 -24.34
C GLU A 287 -9.22 -17.68 -25.71
N ALA A 288 -8.74 -16.44 -25.70
CA ALA A 288 -8.45 -15.73 -26.92
C ALA A 288 -7.21 -16.34 -27.59
N THR A 289 -7.36 -16.72 -28.84
CA THR A 289 -6.24 -17.18 -29.70
C THR A 289 -6.09 -16.25 -30.89
N PRO A 290 -4.91 -16.18 -31.53
CA PRO A 290 -4.71 -15.41 -32.76
C PRO A 290 -5.76 -15.73 -33.83
N GLU A 291 -6.12 -17.02 -33.99
CA GLU A 291 -7.10 -17.49 -34.96
C GLU A 291 -8.49 -16.98 -34.68
N LEU A 292 -8.89 -16.95 -33.38
CA LEU A 292 -10.17 -16.38 -32.94
C LEU A 292 -10.29 -14.90 -33.26
N LEU A 293 -9.20 -14.14 -33.12
CA LEU A 293 -9.21 -12.70 -33.31
C LEU A 293 -9.01 -12.24 -34.74
N LYS A 294 -8.32 -13.06 -35.54
CA LYS A 294 -8.01 -12.77 -36.94
C LYS A 294 -9.27 -12.61 -37.77
N GLY A 295 -9.35 -11.51 -38.52
CA GLY A 295 -10.50 -11.23 -39.39
C GLY A 295 -11.70 -10.59 -38.66
N GLN A 296 -11.67 -10.41 -37.36
CA GLN A 296 -12.75 -9.74 -36.62
C GLN A 296 -12.71 -8.20 -36.72
N GLY A 297 -11.68 -7.64 -37.35
CA GLY A 297 -11.56 -6.21 -37.59
C GLY A 297 -11.27 -5.39 -36.33
N TYR A 298 -10.51 -5.94 -35.39
CA TYR A 298 -9.97 -5.19 -34.27
C TYR A 298 -8.83 -4.26 -34.73
N ASP A 299 -8.86 -3.01 -34.32
CA ASP A 299 -7.80 -2.04 -34.56
C ASP A 299 -6.60 -2.26 -33.63
N VAL A 300 -6.89 -2.68 -32.39
CA VAL A 300 -5.89 -2.82 -31.32
C VAL A 300 -6.19 -4.06 -30.48
N ILE A 301 -5.14 -4.81 -30.16
CA ILE A 301 -5.11 -5.82 -29.12
C ILE A 301 -4.42 -5.24 -27.89
N ILE A 302 -5.08 -5.28 -26.73
CA ILE A 302 -4.48 -5.03 -25.42
C ILE A 302 -4.24 -6.39 -24.76
N ALA A 303 -2.98 -6.81 -24.71
CA ALA A 303 -2.58 -8.07 -24.12
C ALA A 303 -2.32 -7.90 -22.61
N ALA A 304 -3.28 -8.32 -21.78
CA ALA A 304 -3.23 -8.32 -20.33
C ALA A 304 -3.14 -9.75 -19.78
N LEU A 305 -2.28 -10.59 -20.40
CA LEU A 305 -2.16 -12.01 -20.13
C LEU A 305 -1.68 -12.34 -18.70
N GLY A 306 -1.09 -11.35 -18.03
CA GLY A 306 -0.54 -11.51 -16.69
C GLY A 306 0.80 -12.22 -16.65
N SER A 307 1.05 -12.95 -15.56
CA SER A 307 2.30 -13.64 -15.26
C SER A 307 2.03 -15.00 -14.64
N THR A 308 3.04 -15.88 -14.64
CA THR A 308 3.03 -17.17 -13.95
C THR A 308 4.04 -17.17 -12.80
N ALA A 309 3.78 -17.95 -11.76
CA ALA A 309 4.75 -18.18 -10.70
C ALA A 309 5.97 -18.97 -11.23
N LYS A 310 7.15 -18.57 -10.76
CA LYS A 310 8.40 -19.28 -11.07
C LYS A 310 8.65 -20.39 -10.05
N ARG A 311 9.01 -21.58 -10.54
CA ARG A 311 9.65 -22.59 -9.71
C ARG A 311 11.10 -22.19 -9.45
N ILE A 312 11.59 -22.47 -8.25
CA ILE A 312 13.01 -22.24 -7.93
C ILE A 312 13.86 -23.41 -8.49
N PRO A 313 15.08 -23.15 -8.97
CA PRO A 313 15.98 -24.19 -9.47
C PRO A 313 16.67 -24.93 -8.31
N VAL A 314 15.90 -25.72 -7.56
CA VAL A 314 16.37 -26.48 -6.40
C VAL A 314 16.04 -27.95 -6.63
N LYS A 315 16.97 -28.83 -6.30
CA LYS A 315 16.78 -30.28 -6.38
C LYS A 315 15.51 -30.71 -5.63
N GLY A 316 14.63 -31.43 -6.30
CA GLY A 316 13.35 -31.89 -5.76
C GLY A 316 12.21 -30.86 -5.77
N ALA A 317 12.40 -29.68 -6.39
CA ALA A 317 11.33 -28.69 -6.53
C ALA A 317 10.16 -29.15 -7.44
N ASP A 318 10.30 -30.24 -8.12
CA ASP A 318 9.30 -30.92 -8.96
C ASP A 318 8.57 -32.07 -8.24
N ASN A 319 8.87 -32.30 -6.95
CA ASN A 319 8.22 -33.32 -6.15
C ASN A 319 6.70 -33.11 -6.08
N ALA A 320 5.92 -34.18 -6.00
CA ALA A 320 4.46 -34.17 -5.95
C ALA A 320 3.86 -33.41 -4.73
N LYS A 321 4.65 -33.20 -3.68
CA LYS A 321 4.26 -32.42 -2.49
C LYS A 321 4.73 -30.96 -2.53
N VAL A 322 5.18 -30.49 -3.70
CA VAL A 322 5.61 -29.10 -3.90
C VAL A 322 4.54 -28.33 -4.68
N TYR A 323 4.03 -27.29 -4.06
CA TYR A 323 2.97 -26.42 -4.59
C TYR A 323 3.53 -25.04 -4.88
N LEU A 324 2.92 -24.30 -5.79
CA LEU A 324 3.17 -22.87 -5.95
C LEU A 324 2.28 -22.08 -4.99
N ALA A 325 2.75 -20.92 -4.53
CA ALA A 325 1.99 -20.10 -3.58
C ALA A 325 0.60 -19.69 -4.10
N GLU A 326 0.44 -19.50 -5.40
CA GLU A 326 -0.86 -19.19 -6.03
C GLU A 326 -1.84 -20.37 -6.04
N ASP A 327 -1.38 -21.61 -5.84
CA ASP A 327 -2.20 -22.82 -5.90
C ASP A 327 -2.75 -23.24 -4.52
N VAL A 328 -2.33 -22.59 -3.43
CA VAL A 328 -2.71 -23.03 -2.07
C VAL A 328 -3.94 -22.31 -1.53
N PHE A 329 -4.23 -21.11 -1.98
CA PHE A 329 -5.37 -20.33 -1.50
C PHE A 329 -6.70 -21.02 -1.80
N GLY A 330 -7.48 -21.32 -0.74
CA GLY A 330 -8.72 -22.10 -0.80
C GLY A 330 -8.55 -23.60 -1.05
N LYS A 331 -7.31 -24.12 -0.98
CA LYS A 331 -6.99 -25.53 -1.20
C LYS A 331 -6.01 -26.09 -0.15
N GLU A 332 -5.82 -25.35 0.93
CA GLU A 332 -4.87 -25.62 2.01
C GLU A 332 -5.05 -27.00 2.66
N GLN A 333 -6.27 -27.56 2.65
CA GLN A 333 -6.58 -28.87 3.28
C GLN A 333 -5.74 -30.03 2.72
N LYS A 334 -5.10 -29.84 1.55
CA LYS A 334 -4.27 -30.86 0.88
C LYS A 334 -2.83 -30.89 1.38
N LEU A 335 -2.41 -29.90 2.19
CA LEU A 335 -0.99 -29.66 2.50
C LEU A 335 -0.46 -30.46 3.69
N GLY A 336 -1.32 -31.07 4.52
CA GLY A 336 -0.90 -31.69 5.80
C GLY A 336 -0.69 -30.65 6.90
N HIS A 337 -0.10 -31.05 8.00
CA HIS A 337 0.00 -30.20 9.20
C HIS A 337 1.23 -29.27 9.18
N ASN A 338 2.40 -29.80 8.76
CA ASN A 338 3.65 -29.05 8.76
C ASN A 338 3.97 -28.57 7.35
N VAL A 339 3.98 -27.27 7.14
CA VAL A 339 4.20 -26.67 5.80
C VAL A 339 5.43 -25.76 5.83
N VAL A 340 6.32 -25.92 4.86
CA VAL A 340 7.44 -24.99 4.63
C VAL A 340 7.13 -24.12 3.43
N VAL A 341 7.16 -22.80 3.61
CA VAL A 341 7.00 -21.81 2.53
C VAL A 341 8.37 -21.24 2.17
N ILE A 342 8.79 -21.38 0.93
CA ILE A 342 10.08 -20.91 0.42
C ILE A 342 9.89 -19.64 -0.41
N GLY A 343 10.45 -18.53 0.06
CA GLY A 343 10.41 -17.23 -0.62
C GLY A 343 9.80 -16.14 0.23
N GLY A 344 10.59 -15.12 0.57
CA GLY A 344 10.25 -14.03 1.48
C GLY A 344 9.67 -12.78 0.80
N GLY A 345 9.24 -12.85 -0.47
CA GLY A 345 8.47 -11.79 -1.13
C GLY A 345 7.04 -11.72 -0.60
N ASP A 346 6.27 -10.68 -0.99
CA ASP A 346 4.92 -10.44 -0.48
C ASP A 346 4.00 -11.66 -0.59
N THR A 347 3.94 -12.29 -1.76
CA THR A 347 3.12 -13.50 -1.97
C THR A 347 3.50 -14.66 -1.05
N GLY A 348 4.80 -14.86 -0.79
CA GLY A 348 5.26 -15.94 0.09
C GLY A 348 4.94 -15.68 1.56
N ARG A 349 5.08 -14.45 2.00
CA ARG A 349 4.70 -14.00 3.35
C ARG A 349 3.20 -14.11 3.58
N GLU A 350 2.40 -13.65 2.62
CA GLU A 350 0.95 -13.74 2.65
C GLU A 350 0.47 -15.20 2.67
N ALA A 351 1.06 -16.06 1.83
CA ALA A 351 0.75 -17.48 1.83
C ALA A 351 1.12 -18.15 3.15
N ALA A 352 2.29 -17.81 3.73
CA ALA A 352 2.71 -18.38 5.01
C ALA A 352 1.79 -17.96 6.16
N LEU A 353 1.41 -16.68 6.23
CA LEU A 353 0.48 -16.20 7.25
C LEU A 353 -0.93 -16.80 7.06
N TYR A 354 -1.41 -16.87 5.82
CA TYR A 354 -2.68 -17.51 5.50
C TYR A 354 -2.74 -18.96 5.98
N LEU A 355 -1.71 -19.74 5.68
CA LEU A 355 -1.63 -21.14 6.09
C LEU A 355 -1.55 -21.30 7.62
N ALA A 356 -0.78 -20.44 8.28
CA ALA A 356 -0.69 -20.44 9.74
C ALA A 356 -2.04 -20.13 10.40
N LYS A 357 -2.76 -19.11 9.91
CA LYS A 357 -4.12 -18.77 10.37
C LYS A 357 -5.14 -19.89 10.07
N ALA A 358 -4.92 -20.67 9.02
CA ALA A 358 -5.72 -21.86 8.70
C ALA A 358 -5.39 -23.09 9.60
N GLY A 359 -4.43 -22.98 10.52
CA GLY A 359 -4.07 -24.01 11.49
C GLY A 359 -2.90 -24.92 11.08
N HIS A 360 -2.21 -24.61 9.98
CA HIS A 360 -0.99 -25.33 9.61
C HIS A 360 0.21 -24.78 10.38
N LYS A 361 1.05 -25.67 10.93
CA LYS A 361 2.34 -25.27 11.47
C LYS A 361 3.27 -24.87 10.34
N THR A 362 3.40 -23.56 10.12
CA THR A 362 4.02 -22.98 8.93
C THR A 362 5.38 -22.37 9.25
N THR A 363 6.39 -22.74 8.46
CA THR A 363 7.73 -22.14 8.53
C THR A 363 8.05 -21.43 7.23
N LEU A 364 8.21 -20.09 7.29
CA LEU A 364 8.67 -19.27 6.16
C LEU A 364 10.20 -19.30 6.08
N VAL A 365 10.73 -19.63 4.90
CA VAL A 365 12.18 -19.63 4.63
C VAL A 365 12.53 -18.53 3.65
N THR A 366 13.46 -17.65 4.01
CA THR A 366 13.88 -16.52 3.17
C THR A 366 15.39 -16.36 3.12
N ARG A 367 15.92 -15.95 1.95
CA ARG A 367 17.36 -15.68 1.75
C ARG A 367 17.82 -14.36 2.40
N GLY A 368 16.92 -13.44 2.61
CA GLY A 368 17.14 -12.17 3.29
C GLY A 368 16.65 -12.20 4.72
N ASP A 369 16.67 -11.05 5.37
CA ASP A 369 16.00 -10.84 6.64
C ASP A 369 14.49 -10.73 6.40
N VAL A 370 13.71 -11.51 7.12
CA VAL A 370 12.23 -11.50 7.01
C VAL A 370 11.66 -10.14 7.43
N LYS A 371 12.36 -9.42 8.28
CA LYS A 371 11.97 -8.11 8.80
C LYS A 371 12.35 -6.94 7.91
N LEU A 372 13.17 -7.16 6.87
CA LEU A 372 13.52 -6.14 5.89
C LEU A 372 12.51 -6.17 4.74
N PHE A 373 11.59 -5.21 4.76
CA PHE A 373 10.65 -4.95 3.68
C PHE A 373 11.10 -3.73 2.89
N ASP A 374 10.78 -3.71 1.60
CA ASP A 374 11.06 -2.55 0.75
C ASP A 374 10.22 -1.33 1.18
N ASP A 375 9.02 -1.55 1.74
CA ASP A 375 8.17 -0.51 2.30
C ASP A 375 8.10 -0.60 3.84
N PRO A 376 8.72 0.38 4.56
CA PRO A 376 8.67 0.44 6.01
C PRO A 376 7.27 0.57 6.61
N HIS A 377 6.30 1.08 5.84
CA HIS A 377 4.93 1.28 6.31
C HIS A 377 4.10 0.00 6.31
N SER A 378 4.40 -0.94 5.43
CA SER A 378 3.77 -2.27 5.40
C SER A 378 4.41 -3.23 6.39
N LYS A 379 5.66 -2.97 6.76
CA LYS A 379 6.51 -3.83 7.58
C LYS A 379 5.88 -4.18 8.92
N ARG A 380 5.56 -3.19 9.72
CA ARG A 380 5.13 -3.39 11.11
C ARG A 380 3.79 -4.10 11.24
N ALA A 381 2.85 -3.83 10.32
CA ALA A 381 1.57 -4.53 10.30
C ALA A 381 1.74 -6.04 10.18
N THR A 382 2.58 -6.44 9.22
CA THR A 382 2.85 -7.85 8.96
C THR A 382 3.69 -8.49 10.08
N GLU A 383 4.62 -7.72 10.69
CA GLU A 383 5.39 -8.19 11.85
C GLU A 383 4.50 -8.51 13.04
N LEU A 384 3.54 -7.63 13.37
CA LEU A 384 2.60 -7.86 14.47
C LEU A 384 1.73 -9.10 14.24
N ASP A 385 1.32 -9.34 12.99
CA ASP A 385 0.59 -10.55 12.64
C ASP A 385 1.45 -11.80 12.80
N TYR A 386 2.73 -11.76 12.42
CA TYR A 386 3.65 -12.88 12.59
C TYR A 386 3.95 -13.16 14.06
N GLU A 387 4.14 -12.10 14.87
CA GLU A 387 4.42 -12.23 16.30
C GLU A 387 3.23 -12.78 17.08
N ASN A 388 2.00 -12.51 16.62
CA ASN A 388 0.77 -12.93 17.27
C ASN A 388 0.21 -14.27 16.75
N GLU A 389 0.75 -14.83 15.65
CA GLU A 389 0.27 -16.08 15.08
C GLU A 389 1.06 -17.29 15.61
N PRO A 390 0.47 -18.11 16.50
CA PRO A 390 1.18 -19.18 17.19
C PRO A 390 1.67 -20.30 16.26
N ASN A 391 1.06 -20.46 15.10
CA ASN A 391 1.44 -21.49 14.13
C ASN A 391 2.48 -20.99 13.12
N PHE A 392 2.92 -19.74 13.22
CA PHE A 392 3.88 -19.16 12.32
C PHE A 392 5.30 -19.16 12.90
N SER A 393 6.26 -19.54 12.06
CA SER A 393 7.69 -19.39 12.34
C SER A 393 8.44 -19.01 11.07
N TYR A 394 9.66 -18.48 11.20
CA TYR A 394 10.49 -18.18 10.05
C TYR A 394 11.96 -18.52 10.27
N ILE A 395 12.66 -18.76 9.16
CA ILE A 395 14.11 -18.92 9.09
C ILE A 395 14.62 -17.96 8.01
N ASP A 396 15.29 -16.91 8.43
CA ASP A 396 15.92 -15.91 7.59
C ASP A 396 17.38 -16.29 7.25
N ASN A 397 17.97 -15.57 6.29
CA ASN A 397 19.33 -15.80 5.82
C ASN A 397 19.59 -17.26 5.43
N ALA A 398 18.59 -17.93 4.88
CA ALA A 398 18.61 -19.35 4.57
C ALA A 398 18.44 -19.60 3.06
N LYS A 399 19.35 -20.36 2.49
CA LYS A 399 19.29 -20.84 1.11
C LYS A 399 18.78 -22.28 1.11
N THR A 400 17.72 -22.52 0.33
CA THR A 400 17.23 -23.88 0.14
C THR A 400 18.19 -24.66 -0.76
N ILE A 401 18.64 -25.82 -0.30
CA ILE A 401 19.58 -26.71 -1.00
C ILE A 401 18.84 -27.84 -1.71
N GLU A 402 17.90 -28.47 -1.01
CA GLU A 402 17.16 -29.62 -1.53
C GLU A 402 15.77 -29.69 -0.89
N VAL A 403 14.80 -30.13 -1.69
CA VAL A 403 13.45 -30.49 -1.25
C VAL A 403 13.31 -32.01 -1.39
N SER A 404 13.23 -32.70 -0.26
CA SER A 404 12.95 -34.14 -0.19
C SER A 404 11.44 -34.39 0.02
N PRO A 405 10.94 -35.62 -0.12
CA PRO A 405 9.50 -35.90 0.04
C PRO A 405 8.87 -35.47 1.36
N ASN A 406 9.65 -35.42 2.44
CA ASN A 406 9.16 -35.09 3.79
C ASN A 406 10.06 -34.09 4.53
N SER A 407 10.97 -33.41 3.84
CA SER A 407 11.86 -32.42 4.47
C SER A 407 12.43 -31.43 3.47
N VAL A 408 12.90 -30.30 3.99
CA VAL A 408 13.68 -29.29 3.25
C VAL A 408 15.04 -29.15 3.91
N THR A 409 16.11 -29.23 3.12
CA THR A 409 17.49 -28.98 3.57
C THR A 409 17.88 -27.54 3.24
N LEU A 410 18.34 -26.83 4.26
CA LEU A 410 18.72 -25.42 4.20
C LEU A 410 20.21 -25.26 4.51
N ASP A 411 20.82 -24.29 3.86
CA ASP A 411 22.09 -23.68 4.26
C ASP A 411 21.80 -22.34 4.91
N VAL A 412 21.96 -22.23 6.22
CA VAL A 412 21.62 -21.05 7.02
C VAL A 412 22.90 -20.28 7.35
N THR A 413 22.97 -19.01 6.96
CA THR A 413 24.06 -18.13 7.35
C THR A 413 23.83 -17.62 8.76
N LEU A 414 24.79 -17.83 9.64
CA LEU A 414 24.75 -17.42 11.05
C LEU A 414 25.40 -16.05 11.25
N ASN A 415 25.06 -15.41 12.36
CA ASN A 415 25.68 -14.14 12.80
C ASN A 415 25.62 -13.00 11.76
N VAL A 416 24.58 -13.02 10.90
CA VAL A 416 24.36 -11.87 10.00
C VAL A 416 24.01 -10.67 10.86
N PRO A 417 24.76 -9.56 10.74
CA PRO A 417 24.48 -8.35 11.51
C PRO A 417 23.04 -7.89 11.29
N LYS A 418 22.29 -7.74 12.37
CA LYS A 418 20.94 -7.16 12.32
C LYS A 418 21.06 -5.66 12.48
N PHE A 419 20.36 -4.94 11.64
CA PHE A 419 20.25 -3.49 11.79
C PHE A 419 19.18 -3.21 12.86
N GLU A 420 19.62 -2.82 14.06
CA GLU A 420 18.76 -2.43 15.18
C GLU A 420 18.44 -0.92 15.20
N GLY A 421 18.65 -0.22 14.11
CA GLY A 421 18.39 1.21 14.00
C GLY A 421 16.93 1.55 13.75
N ASP A 422 16.41 2.55 14.46
CA ASP A 422 15.15 3.20 14.12
C ASP A 422 15.30 3.93 12.77
N PHE A 423 14.75 3.33 11.71
CA PHE A 423 14.77 3.87 10.34
C PHE A 423 14.15 5.27 10.27
N GLY A 424 13.18 5.57 11.13
CA GLY A 424 12.55 6.90 11.22
C GLY A 424 13.54 7.96 11.72
N MET A 425 14.35 7.63 12.71
CA MET A 425 15.38 8.54 13.25
C MET A 425 16.52 8.75 12.25
N MET A 426 16.90 7.72 11.52
CA MET A 426 17.92 7.80 10.46
C MET A 426 17.45 8.67 9.29
N PHE A 427 16.18 8.60 8.89
CA PHE A 427 15.59 9.46 7.86
C PHE A 427 15.54 10.93 8.28
N MET A 428 15.22 11.22 9.55
CA MET A 428 15.26 12.58 10.11
C MET A 428 16.69 13.14 10.24
N MET A 429 17.68 12.31 10.60
CA MET A 429 19.09 12.72 10.68
C MET A 429 19.70 12.98 9.32
N MET A 430 19.29 12.28 8.26
CA MET A 430 19.78 12.50 6.90
C MET A 430 19.22 13.78 6.27
N GLY A 431 18.02 14.24 6.66
CA GLY A 431 17.45 15.53 6.26
C GLY A 431 18.20 16.75 6.79
N GLN A 432 19.08 16.55 7.78
CA GLN A 432 19.92 17.62 8.37
C GLN A 432 21.35 17.67 7.81
N LYS A 433 21.56 17.49 6.50
CA LYS A 433 22.84 17.92 5.93
C LYS A 433 22.93 19.44 6.02
N LYS A 434 23.86 19.91 6.84
CA LYS A 434 24.28 21.30 6.93
C LYS A 434 24.50 21.88 5.53
N GLY A 435 23.73 22.91 5.15
CA GLY A 435 24.05 23.73 4.00
C GLY A 435 23.02 23.92 2.91
N ALA A 436 21.74 23.56 3.10
CA ALA A 436 20.69 24.02 2.18
C ALA A 436 20.18 25.41 2.64
N PRO A 437 20.20 26.44 1.77
CA PRO A 437 19.66 27.75 2.12
C PRO A 437 18.16 27.68 2.30
N SER A 438 17.63 28.27 3.36
CA SER A 438 16.24 28.27 3.78
C SER A 438 15.35 29.27 3.04
N VAL A 439 15.68 29.64 1.81
CA VAL A 439 14.88 30.58 1.01
C VAL A 439 14.85 30.07 -0.44
N MET A 440 13.66 29.74 -0.93
CA MET A 440 13.45 29.60 -2.38
C MET A 440 13.57 30.98 -3.02
N PRO A 441 14.44 31.18 -4.01
CA PRO A 441 14.47 32.43 -4.76
C PRO A 441 13.27 32.52 -5.70
N ASP A 442 12.62 33.67 -5.69
CA ASP A 442 11.43 33.98 -6.50
C ASP A 442 11.75 34.30 -7.98
N SER A 443 12.93 33.92 -8.47
CA SER A 443 13.35 34.16 -9.87
C SER A 443 14.05 32.93 -10.44
N ARG A 444 13.56 32.47 -11.60
CA ARG A 444 14.23 31.46 -12.41
C ARG A 444 15.65 31.93 -12.75
N PRO A 445 16.68 31.07 -12.57
CA PRO A 445 18.01 31.39 -13.07
C PRO A 445 18.01 31.46 -14.60
N GLU A 446 18.58 32.51 -15.19
CA GLU A 446 18.92 32.55 -16.60
C GLU A 446 19.96 31.46 -16.89
N GLY A 447 19.67 30.57 -17.85
CA GLY A 447 20.62 29.53 -18.27
C GLY A 447 20.08 28.12 -18.38
N PHE A 448 18.77 27.90 -18.24
CA PHE A 448 18.19 26.59 -18.55
C PHE A 448 18.21 26.32 -20.07
N PRO A 449 18.67 25.13 -20.51
CA PRO A 449 18.68 24.78 -21.93
C PRO A 449 17.25 24.73 -22.51
N PRO A 450 17.08 24.96 -23.84
CA PRO A 450 15.80 24.85 -24.49
C PRO A 450 15.23 23.45 -24.38
N ARG A 451 13.92 23.34 -24.26
CA ARG A 451 13.17 22.09 -24.15
C ARG A 451 13.59 21.10 -25.22
N GLN A 452 14.05 19.93 -24.80
CA GLN A 452 14.18 18.77 -25.65
C GLN A 452 12.81 18.16 -25.95
N GLU A 453 12.76 17.43 -27.05
CA GLU A 453 11.63 16.83 -27.75
C GLU A 453 10.64 16.01 -26.89
N PRO A 454 9.47 15.62 -27.40
CA PRO A 454 8.42 14.98 -26.60
C PRO A 454 8.92 13.70 -25.93
N PHE A 455 8.61 13.58 -24.65
CA PHE A 455 8.90 12.41 -23.82
C PHE A 455 8.37 11.13 -24.49
N ASP A 456 9.27 10.27 -24.92
CA ASP A 456 8.95 8.90 -25.33
C ASP A 456 8.93 8.02 -24.06
N PRO A 457 7.76 7.54 -23.63
CA PRO A 457 7.69 6.65 -22.46
C PRO A 457 8.42 5.33 -22.68
N HIS A 458 8.68 4.90 -23.92
CA HIS A 458 9.48 3.72 -24.22
C HIS A 458 10.99 3.99 -24.11
N ALA A 459 11.46 5.19 -24.49
CA ALA A 459 12.88 5.55 -24.39
C ALA A 459 13.33 5.69 -22.92
N ALA A 460 12.45 6.11 -22.02
CA ALA A 460 12.76 6.20 -20.59
C ALA A 460 12.96 4.84 -19.90
N PHE A 461 12.47 3.74 -20.50
CA PHE A 461 12.62 2.37 -19.97
C PHE A 461 13.77 1.57 -20.61
N GLU A 462 14.29 1.99 -21.76
CA GLU A 462 15.41 1.31 -22.41
C GLU A 462 16.78 1.69 -21.83
N GLU A 463 16.92 2.87 -21.20
CA GLU A 463 18.19 3.33 -20.60
C GLU A 463 18.44 2.79 -19.18
N GLU A 464 17.44 2.21 -18.49
CA GLU A 464 17.58 1.75 -17.09
C GLU A 464 18.07 0.30 -16.92
N ASN A 465 18.38 -0.43 -17.97
CA ASN A 465 18.96 -1.77 -17.85
C ASN A 465 20.47 -1.82 -17.67
N GLY A 466 21.11 -0.68 -17.49
CA GLY A 466 22.50 -0.54 -17.14
C GLY A 466 22.69 0.40 -15.96
N GLU A 467 22.98 -0.17 -14.79
CA GLU A 467 23.37 0.51 -13.54
C GLU A 467 22.29 1.44 -12.93
N GLY A 468 21.62 0.94 -11.86
CA GLY A 468 20.55 1.61 -11.17
C GLY A 468 20.81 3.08 -10.83
N HIS A 469 20.10 3.98 -11.46
CA HIS A 469 20.06 5.40 -11.12
C HIS A 469 19.32 5.58 -9.80
N LYS A 470 20.09 5.83 -8.74
CA LYS A 470 19.58 6.30 -7.45
C LYS A 470 19.17 7.76 -7.62
N GLY A 471 17.88 8.04 -7.50
CA GLY A 471 17.40 9.41 -7.39
C GLY A 471 18.12 10.16 -6.27
N PRO A 472 18.31 11.49 -6.36
CA PRO A 472 19.02 12.26 -5.35
C PRO A 472 18.21 12.29 -4.06
N GLY A 473 18.57 11.47 -3.07
CA GLY A 473 17.99 11.50 -1.72
C GLY A 473 17.59 10.18 -1.09
N GLY A 474 17.82 9.04 -1.74
CA GLY A 474 17.62 7.73 -1.09
C GLY A 474 18.64 7.51 0.05
N PRO A 475 18.30 6.73 1.09
CA PRO A 475 19.25 6.35 2.11
C PRO A 475 20.48 5.70 1.46
N PRO A 476 21.70 5.89 2.00
CA PRO A 476 22.87 5.21 1.48
C PRO A 476 22.59 3.70 1.51
N PRO A 477 23.04 2.94 0.49
CA PRO A 477 22.91 1.49 0.52
C PRO A 477 23.54 1.00 1.83
N MET A 478 22.81 0.14 2.53
CA MET A 478 23.41 -0.57 3.66
C MET A 478 24.66 -1.28 3.17
N PRO A 479 25.74 -1.30 3.97
CA PRO A 479 26.94 -2.03 3.59
C PRO A 479 26.55 -3.48 3.28
N GLU A 480 26.86 -3.93 2.09
CA GLU A 480 26.56 -5.28 1.64
C GLU A 480 27.40 -6.25 2.48
N VAL A 481 26.75 -7.03 3.32
CA VAL A 481 27.42 -8.04 4.15
C VAL A 481 27.76 -9.22 3.26
N ASP A 482 29.04 -9.49 3.08
CA ASP A 482 29.51 -10.68 2.38
C ASP A 482 29.20 -11.95 3.20
N LYS A 483 28.00 -12.49 2.99
CA LYS A 483 27.49 -13.66 3.71
C LYS A 483 28.38 -14.90 3.51
N SER A 484 29.16 -14.98 2.43
CA SER A 484 30.04 -16.12 2.17
C SER A 484 31.20 -16.26 3.19
N LYS A 485 31.50 -15.18 3.92
CA LYS A 485 32.55 -15.14 4.96
C LYS A 485 32.01 -15.42 6.37
N LEU A 486 30.70 -15.55 6.53
CA LEU A 486 30.07 -15.84 7.81
C LEU A 486 29.96 -17.36 8.03
N PRO A 487 29.79 -17.81 9.27
CA PRO A 487 29.56 -19.23 9.56
C PRO A 487 28.23 -19.71 8.93
N HIS A 488 28.22 -20.95 8.46
CA HIS A 488 27.06 -21.61 7.86
C HIS A 488 26.69 -22.85 8.65
N GLU A 489 25.40 -23.14 8.69
CA GLU A 489 24.83 -24.34 9.33
C GLU A 489 23.84 -25.02 8.38
N THR A 490 23.99 -26.35 8.22
CA THR A 490 22.98 -27.13 7.51
C THR A 490 21.83 -27.46 8.46
N ARG A 491 20.60 -27.05 8.10
CA ARG A 491 19.36 -27.41 8.82
C ARG A 491 18.46 -28.25 7.97
N ILE A 492 17.81 -29.25 8.59
CA ILE A 492 16.79 -30.08 7.95
C ILE A 492 15.47 -29.80 8.66
N ILE A 493 14.47 -29.37 7.89
CA ILE A 493 13.12 -29.09 8.39
C ILE A 493 12.18 -30.16 7.86
N ASN A 494 11.59 -30.95 8.76
CA ASN A 494 10.57 -31.93 8.40
C ASN A 494 9.26 -31.22 8.04
N CYS A 495 8.62 -31.63 6.96
CA CYS A 495 7.37 -31.06 6.49
C CYS A 495 6.52 -32.06 5.71
N ASP A 496 5.21 -31.81 5.66
CA ASP A 496 4.25 -32.60 4.89
C ASP A 496 4.10 -32.05 3.48
N ALA A 497 4.31 -30.75 3.31
CA ALA A 497 4.27 -30.05 2.02
C ALA A 497 5.25 -28.87 1.98
N VAL A 498 5.62 -28.49 0.75
CA VAL A 498 6.44 -27.31 0.47
C VAL A 498 5.68 -26.39 -0.47
N VAL A 499 5.64 -25.10 -0.15
CA VAL A 499 5.03 -24.05 -0.97
C VAL A 499 6.14 -23.13 -1.49
N ILE A 500 6.23 -22.97 -2.81
CA ILE A 500 7.25 -22.15 -3.45
C ILE A 500 6.66 -20.81 -3.90
N SER A 501 7.32 -19.72 -3.48
CA SER A 501 7.10 -18.35 -3.96
C SER A 501 8.40 -17.81 -4.56
N GLY A 502 8.73 -18.29 -5.76
CA GLY A 502 10.01 -18.03 -6.44
C GLY A 502 10.03 -16.76 -7.30
N GLY A 503 9.02 -15.89 -7.16
CA GLY A 503 8.82 -14.73 -8.04
C GLY A 503 7.91 -15.05 -9.23
N ARG A 504 7.78 -14.11 -10.17
CA ARG A 504 6.86 -14.22 -11.31
C ARG A 504 7.58 -14.02 -12.64
N GLN A 505 6.97 -14.55 -13.70
CA GLN A 505 7.44 -14.39 -15.07
C GLN A 505 6.27 -13.92 -15.94
N ALA A 506 6.48 -12.83 -16.67
CA ALA A 506 5.52 -12.34 -17.66
C ALA A 506 5.19 -13.40 -18.70
N LEU A 507 3.93 -13.44 -19.11
CA LEU A 507 3.49 -14.24 -20.26
C LEU A 507 3.72 -13.45 -21.54
N SER A 508 4.23 -14.11 -22.60
CA SER A 508 4.49 -13.46 -23.88
C SER A 508 3.19 -13.25 -24.67
N ALA A 509 3.09 -12.09 -25.33
CA ALA A 509 2.05 -11.77 -26.31
C ALA A 509 2.50 -11.93 -27.77
N ASP A 510 3.67 -12.52 -28.03
CA ASP A 510 4.26 -12.62 -29.36
C ASP A 510 3.34 -13.32 -30.36
N ALA A 511 2.57 -14.30 -29.93
CA ALA A 511 1.62 -15.02 -30.78
C ALA A 511 0.53 -14.12 -31.40
N PHE A 512 0.26 -12.94 -30.83
CA PHE A 512 -0.80 -12.03 -31.27
C PHE A 512 -0.33 -10.93 -32.23
N GLN A 513 0.97 -10.80 -32.50
CA GLN A 513 1.53 -9.67 -33.25
C GLN A 513 0.90 -9.48 -34.66
N ASP A 514 0.48 -10.56 -35.30
CA ASP A 514 -0.14 -10.53 -36.64
C ASP A 514 -1.68 -10.57 -36.60
N ALA A 515 -2.30 -10.49 -35.41
CA ALA A 515 -3.75 -10.62 -35.27
C ALA A 515 -4.50 -9.28 -35.31
N ALA A 516 -3.79 -8.15 -35.16
CA ALA A 516 -4.32 -6.79 -35.32
C ALA A 516 -3.20 -5.82 -35.73
N PRO A 517 -3.55 -4.61 -36.25
CA PRO A 517 -2.57 -3.59 -36.63
C PRO A 517 -1.67 -3.10 -35.51
N LYS A 518 -2.16 -3.14 -34.26
CA LYS A 518 -1.42 -2.72 -33.07
C LYS A 518 -1.65 -3.71 -31.93
N VAL A 519 -0.57 -4.16 -31.30
CA VAL A 519 -0.60 -4.99 -30.07
C VAL A 519 0.15 -4.26 -28.97
N VAL A 520 -0.47 -4.13 -27.80
CA VAL A 520 0.10 -3.45 -26.64
C VAL A 520 0.04 -4.39 -25.44
N THR A 521 1.15 -4.65 -24.79
CA THR A 521 1.23 -5.43 -23.55
C THR A 521 1.08 -4.51 -22.33
N ILE A 522 0.29 -4.95 -21.33
CA ILE A 522 0.03 -4.17 -20.10
C ILE A 522 0.08 -5.06 -18.85
N GLY A 523 0.22 -4.41 -17.68
CA GLY A 523 0.26 -5.08 -16.40
C GLY A 523 1.40 -6.06 -16.29
N ASP A 524 1.19 -7.19 -15.63
CA ASP A 524 2.21 -8.23 -15.43
C ASP A 524 2.69 -8.91 -16.71
N CYS A 525 1.93 -8.79 -17.80
CA CYS A 525 2.35 -9.23 -19.14
C CYS A 525 3.47 -8.34 -19.69
N PHE A 526 3.49 -7.06 -19.32
CA PHE A 526 4.56 -6.14 -19.63
C PHE A 526 5.71 -6.29 -18.61
N TYR A 527 5.40 -6.12 -17.31
CA TYR A 527 6.35 -6.27 -16.21
C TYR A 527 5.63 -6.65 -14.92
N PRO A 528 5.96 -7.80 -14.27
CA PRO A 528 5.33 -8.22 -13.03
C PRO A 528 5.75 -7.34 -11.84
N GLU A 529 4.92 -6.37 -11.47
CA GLU A 529 5.19 -5.43 -10.36
C GLU A 529 4.00 -5.31 -9.39
N GLY A 530 2.77 -5.43 -9.88
CA GLY A 530 1.57 -5.34 -9.04
C GLY A 530 0.52 -4.37 -9.56
N ILE A 531 -0.42 -3.97 -8.68
CA ILE A 531 -1.63 -3.22 -9.06
C ILE A 531 -1.31 -1.86 -9.66
N ARG A 532 -0.29 -1.15 -9.14
CA ARG A 532 0.15 0.13 -9.68
C ARG A 532 0.50 0.02 -11.16
N ASN A 533 1.34 -0.97 -11.50
CA ASN A 533 1.72 -1.22 -12.89
C ASN A 533 0.50 -1.58 -13.75
N CYS A 534 -0.44 -2.38 -13.22
CA CYS A 534 -1.69 -2.71 -13.91
C CYS A 534 -2.48 -1.45 -14.30
N ASN A 535 -2.67 -0.52 -13.37
CA ASN A 535 -3.45 0.70 -13.62
C ASN A 535 -2.74 1.69 -14.54
N ASN A 536 -1.44 1.93 -14.30
CA ASN A 536 -0.66 2.90 -15.06
C ASN A 536 -0.48 2.46 -16.51
N THR A 537 -0.13 1.20 -16.75
CA THR A 537 0.05 0.69 -18.13
C THR A 537 -1.27 0.59 -18.88
N ALA A 538 -2.37 0.25 -18.20
CA ALA A 538 -3.71 0.25 -18.78
C ALA A 538 -4.12 1.65 -19.23
N TYR A 539 -3.95 2.64 -18.35
CA TYR A 539 -4.25 4.04 -18.66
C TYR A 539 -3.40 4.55 -19.83
N ALA A 540 -2.07 4.40 -19.74
CA ALA A 540 -1.16 4.86 -20.77
C ALA A 540 -1.43 4.22 -22.14
N ALA A 541 -1.74 2.91 -22.18
CA ALA A 541 -2.05 2.20 -23.40
C ALA A 541 -3.29 2.74 -24.11
N ILE A 542 -4.33 3.08 -23.37
CA ILE A 542 -5.60 3.59 -23.94
C ILE A 542 -5.46 5.06 -24.35
N MET A 543 -4.83 5.91 -23.51
CA MET A 543 -4.71 7.34 -23.78
C MET A 543 -3.79 7.66 -24.96
N GLN A 544 -3.03 6.70 -25.48
CA GLN A 544 -2.21 6.81 -26.71
C GLN A 544 -2.93 6.32 -27.99
N LEU A 545 -4.20 5.96 -27.90
CA LEU A 545 -4.99 5.47 -29.02
C LEU A 545 -5.79 6.57 -29.67
#